data_7140a37086f5222e34fd34e3b0dfa210
#
_entry.id   7140a37086f5222e34fd34e3b0dfa210
#
_cell.length_a   1.000
_cell.length_b   1.000
_cell.length_c   1.000
_cell.angle_alpha   90.00
_cell.angle_beta   90.00
_cell.angle_gamma   90.00
#
_symmetry.space_group_name_H-M   'P 1'
#
loop_
_entity.id
_entity.type
_entity.pdbx_description
1 polymer ?
#
loop_
_entity_poly.entity_id
_entity_poly.type
_entity_poly.pdbx_seq_one_letter_code
_entity_poly.pdbx_strand_id
1 'polypeptide(L)'
;MNDDAPQKHAVVTGASAGIGRAIAEFLLRAGWRVTGMDRTAPTLESEHFRAVTADLGIGADVESIAAQLVDADALVHAAGVLRVGRIGVLDRHAGELMWRIHVDAASILCNTILPAMADRRDGRVVFIGSRIAQGMPGRGQYAATKAALIALSRSWAAEVAAQDVTVNVVSPAATATGMVNDPARSASSAQLPPIGRLIEPAEIAQLVGYLLSPAAAAITGQDISICGGASLQR
;
A
#
# COMPACT_ATOMS: atom_id res chain seq x y z
N MET A 1 -28.54 -10.62 -12.77
CA MET A 1 -27.40 -10.24 -11.92
C MET A 1 -28.03 -9.80 -10.60
N ASN A 2 -27.68 -10.44 -9.48
CA ASN A 2 -28.29 -10.10 -8.19
C ASN A 2 -27.81 -8.71 -7.76
N ASP A 3 -28.71 -7.75 -7.81
CA ASP A 3 -28.48 -6.35 -7.39
C ASP A 3 -28.50 -6.17 -5.85
N ASP A 4 -28.50 -7.26 -5.08
CA ASP A 4 -28.70 -7.26 -3.62
C ASP A 4 -27.42 -7.57 -2.80
N ALA A 5 -26.25 -7.70 -3.43
CA ALA A 5 -25.02 -7.90 -2.68
C ALA A 5 -24.59 -6.55 -2.05
N PRO A 6 -24.27 -6.52 -0.74
CA PRO A 6 -23.82 -5.29 -0.10
C PRO A 6 -22.58 -4.75 -0.80
N GLN A 7 -22.55 -3.43 -1.01
CA GLN A 7 -21.43 -2.74 -1.65
C GLN A 7 -20.15 -2.95 -0.84
N LYS A 8 -19.11 -3.50 -1.44
CA LYS A 8 -17.82 -3.75 -0.78
C LYS A 8 -17.14 -2.45 -0.36
N HIS A 9 -16.49 -2.47 0.80
CA HIS A 9 -15.79 -1.34 1.39
C HIS A 9 -14.27 -1.55 1.36
N ALA A 10 -13.54 -0.63 0.76
CA ALA A 10 -12.08 -0.59 0.77
C ALA A 10 -11.54 0.61 1.55
N VAL A 11 -10.52 0.37 2.36
CA VAL A 11 -9.70 1.40 2.99
C VAL A 11 -8.41 1.55 2.20
N VAL A 12 -8.09 2.77 1.77
CA VAL A 12 -6.87 3.07 1.00
C VAL A 12 -6.09 4.16 1.69
N THR A 13 -4.88 3.88 2.15
CA THR A 13 -3.98 4.91 2.70
C THR A 13 -3.15 5.55 1.58
N GLY A 14 -2.76 6.82 1.75
CA GLY A 14 -2.05 7.55 0.70
C GLY A 14 -2.95 7.94 -0.48
N ALA A 15 -4.24 8.12 -0.24
CA ALA A 15 -5.27 8.26 -1.28
C ALA A 15 -5.32 9.64 -1.96
N SER A 16 -4.55 10.64 -1.50
CA SER A 16 -4.57 11.98 -2.10
C SER A 16 -3.72 12.10 -3.37
N ALA A 17 -2.76 11.20 -3.59
CA ALA A 17 -1.84 11.31 -4.72
C ALA A 17 -1.30 9.94 -5.20
N GLY A 18 -0.69 9.94 -6.38
CA GLY A 18 0.10 8.84 -6.90
C GLY A 18 -0.62 7.50 -6.96
N ILE A 19 0.00 6.45 -6.42
CA ILE A 19 -0.49 5.07 -6.48
C ILE A 19 -1.79 4.93 -5.68
N GLY A 20 -1.83 5.46 -4.45
CA GLY A 20 -3.03 5.33 -3.60
C GLY A 20 -4.25 6.00 -4.21
N ARG A 21 -4.08 7.19 -4.81
CA ARG A 21 -5.16 7.87 -5.55
C ARG A 21 -5.65 7.04 -6.73
N ALA A 22 -4.73 6.51 -7.55
CA ALA A 22 -5.10 5.68 -8.69
C ALA A 22 -5.86 4.41 -8.29
N ILE A 23 -5.49 3.79 -7.14
CA ILE A 23 -6.20 2.65 -6.58
C ILE A 23 -7.60 3.07 -6.12
N ALA A 24 -7.73 4.16 -5.38
CA ALA A 24 -9.03 4.65 -4.93
C ALA A 24 -9.97 4.96 -6.10
N GLU A 25 -9.47 5.64 -7.13
CA GLU A 25 -10.22 5.91 -8.37
C GLU A 25 -10.63 4.63 -9.10
N PHE A 26 -9.75 3.63 -9.16
CA PHE A 26 -10.05 2.34 -9.79
C PHE A 26 -11.17 1.62 -9.03
N LEU A 27 -11.09 1.56 -7.71
CA LEU A 27 -12.07 0.87 -6.87
C LEU A 27 -13.44 1.56 -6.91
N LEU A 28 -13.48 2.90 -6.89
CA LEU A 28 -14.73 3.66 -7.08
C LEU A 28 -15.40 3.32 -8.41
N ARG A 29 -14.63 3.30 -9.52
CA ARG A 29 -15.16 2.88 -10.84
C ARG A 29 -15.63 1.44 -10.87
N ALA A 30 -15.06 0.57 -10.04
CA ALA A 30 -15.47 -0.82 -9.88
C ALA A 30 -16.66 -1.01 -8.91
N GLY A 31 -17.28 0.08 -8.45
CA GLY A 31 -18.48 0.06 -7.61
C GLY A 31 -18.21 -0.13 -6.11
N TRP A 32 -16.96 0.01 -5.65
CA TRP A 32 -16.64 -0.07 -4.23
C TRP A 32 -16.95 1.25 -3.52
N ARG A 33 -17.35 1.18 -2.25
CA ARG A 33 -17.22 2.27 -1.31
C ARG A 33 -15.75 2.36 -0.87
N VAL A 34 -15.18 3.57 -0.87
CA VAL A 34 -13.77 3.77 -0.53
C VAL A 34 -13.62 4.78 0.59
N THR A 35 -12.92 4.40 1.65
CA THR A 35 -12.40 5.34 2.65
C THR A 35 -10.92 5.63 2.34
N GLY A 36 -10.65 6.84 1.89
CA GLY A 36 -9.29 7.30 1.59
C GLY A 36 -8.66 8.03 2.76
N MET A 37 -7.53 7.54 3.27
CA MET A 37 -6.78 8.15 4.37
C MET A 37 -5.52 8.81 3.85
N ASP A 38 -5.30 10.08 4.19
CA ASP A 38 -4.07 10.78 3.87
C ASP A 38 -3.86 11.98 4.82
N ARG A 39 -2.63 12.47 4.92
CA ARG A 39 -2.29 13.70 5.63
C ARG A 39 -2.89 14.94 4.95
N THR A 40 -2.93 14.93 3.63
CA THR A 40 -3.63 15.94 2.82
C THR A 40 -4.99 15.39 2.45
N ALA A 41 -6.05 16.15 2.64
CA ALA A 41 -7.41 15.70 2.32
C ALA A 41 -7.49 15.22 0.86
N PRO A 42 -7.88 13.97 0.61
CA PRO A 42 -8.08 13.46 -0.74
C PRO A 42 -9.20 14.22 -1.45
N THR A 43 -9.00 14.56 -2.73
CA THR A 43 -9.93 15.35 -3.54
C THR A 43 -10.62 14.49 -4.61
N LEU A 44 -11.20 13.37 -4.22
CA LEU A 44 -11.98 12.52 -5.12
C LEU A 44 -13.47 12.85 -4.98
N GLU A 45 -14.11 13.15 -6.11
CA GLU A 45 -15.54 13.48 -6.16
C GLU A 45 -16.34 12.21 -6.46
N SER A 46 -16.95 11.62 -5.43
CA SER A 46 -17.86 10.48 -5.53
C SER A 46 -18.69 10.39 -4.25
N GLU A 47 -19.96 10.06 -4.36
CA GLU A 47 -20.83 9.76 -3.21
C GLU A 47 -20.39 8.52 -2.44
N HIS A 48 -19.64 7.63 -3.09
CA HIS A 48 -19.07 6.42 -2.48
C HIS A 48 -17.67 6.64 -1.90
N PHE A 49 -17.15 7.87 -1.90
CA PHE A 49 -15.85 8.22 -1.35
C PHE A 49 -15.96 8.99 -0.04
N ARG A 50 -15.31 8.47 1.00
CA ARG A 50 -15.11 9.16 2.28
C ARG A 50 -13.64 9.55 2.44
N ALA A 51 -13.36 10.84 2.54
CA ALA A 51 -12.03 11.34 2.89
C ALA A 51 -11.83 11.32 4.41
N VAL A 52 -10.67 10.83 4.85
CA VAL A 52 -10.21 10.89 6.25
C VAL A 52 -8.83 11.53 6.27
N THR A 53 -8.73 12.69 6.90
CA THR A 53 -7.43 13.36 7.10
C THR A 53 -6.76 12.79 8.34
N ALA A 54 -5.57 12.19 8.18
CA ALA A 54 -4.82 11.57 9.25
C ALA A 54 -3.31 11.61 8.96
N ASP A 55 -2.49 11.90 9.95
CA ASP A 55 -1.06 11.70 9.87
C ASP A 55 -0.70 10.28 10.31
N LEU A 56 -0.36 9.44 9.36
CA LEU A 56 0.02 8.04 9.62
C LEU A 56 1.35 7.90 10.39
N GLY A 57 2.07 9.00 10.60
CA GLY A 57 3.22 9.05 11.51
C GLY A 57 2.84 9.17 12.99
N ILE A 58 1.54 9.32 13.32
CA ILE A 58 1.01 9.46 14.68
C ILE A 58 0.14 8.24 14.99
N GLY A 59 0.68 7.28 15.76
CA GLY A 59 0.01 6.01 16.02
C GLY A 59 -1.39 6.16 16.64
N ALA A 60 -1.57 7.07 17.59
CA ALA A 60 -2.86 7.31 18.24
C ALA A 60 -3.96 7.75 17.25
N ASP A 61 -3.61 8.55 16.24
CA ASP A 61 -4.55 8.95 15.19
C ASP A 61 -4.97 7.73 14.36
N VAL A 62 -3.99 6.88 14.01
CA VAL A 62 -4.25 5.65 13.24
C VAL A 62 -5.13 4.68 14.01
N GLU A 63 -4.87 4.46 15.32
CA GLU A 63 -5.68 3.60 16.19
C GLU A 63 -7.13 4.07 16.28
N SER A 64 -7.33 5.37 16.53
CA SER A 64 -8.67 5.97 16.64
C SER A 64 -9.49 5.80 15.35
N ILE A 65 -8.84 5.93 14.19
CA ILE A 65 -9.50 5.77 12.90
C ILE A 65 -9.72 4.29 12.57
N ALA A 66 -8.74 3.43 12.82
CA ALA A 66 -8.83 1.99 12.56
C ALA A 66 -10.04 1.36 13.26
N ALA A 67 -10.34 1.77 14.48
CA ALA A 67 -11.51 1.30 15.24
C ALA A 67 -12.86 1.56 14.54
N GLN A 68 -12.92 2.51 13.62
CA GLN A 68 -14.11 2.85 12.83
C GLN A 68 -14.19 2.12 11.48
N LEU A 69 -13.19 1.28 11.16
CA LEU A 69 -12.99 0.66 9.86
C LEU A 69 -13.03 -0.88 9.91
N VAL A 70 -13.52 -1.45 10.99
CA VAL A 70 -13.60 -2.91 11.20
C VAL A 70 -14.53 -3.62 10.21
N ASP A 71 -15.44 -2.87 9.56
CA ASP A 71 -16.34 -3.35 8.52
C ASP A 71 -15.68 -3.44 7.13
N ALA A 72 -14.44 -3.00 6.98
CA ALA A 72 -13.77 -3.00 5.69
C ALA A 72 -13.57 -4.41 5.11
N ASP A 73 -13.89 -4.60 3.83
CA ASP A 73 -13.64 -5.83 3.07
C ASP A 73 -12.23 -5.86 2.49
N ALA A 74 -11.64 -4.68 2.29
CA ALA A 74 -10.27 -4.56 1.80
C ALA A 74 -9.49 -3.46 2.50
N LEU A 75 -8.19 -3.71 2.72
CA LEU A 75 -7.22 -2.72 3.16
C LEU A 75 -6.08 -2.63 2.15
N VAL A 76 -5.86 -1.43 1.60
CA VAL A 76 -4.71 -1.15 0.75
C VAL A 76 -3.82 -0.11 1.43
N HIS A 77 -2.65 -0.54 1.89
CA HIS A 77 -1.68 0.38 2.49
C HIS A 77 -0.71 0.88 1.42
N ALA A 78 -1.04 2.06 0.84
CA ALA A 78 -0.25 2.68 -0.22
C ALA A 78 0.48 3.96 0.25
N ALA A 79 0.25 4.42 1.45
CA ALA A 79 0.96 5.55 2.01
C ALA A 79 2.45 5.25 2.14
N GLY A 80 3.28 6.24 1.82
CA GLY A 80 4.71 6.09 1.95
C GLY A 80 5.47 7.35 1.58
N VAL A 81 6.64 7.47 2.16
CA VAL A 81 7.62 8.52 1.86
C VAL A 81 8.98 7.89 1.59
N LEU A 82 9.79 8.53 0.77
CA LEU A 82 11.15 8.08 0.53
C LEU A 82 12.13 9.16 0.99
N ARG A 83 13.08 8.76 1.82
CA ARG A 83 14.24 9.58 2.21
C ARG A 83 15.51 8.83 1.85
N VAL A 84 16.47 9.56 1.31
CA VAL A 84 17.76 9.02 0.87
C VAL A 84 18.80 9.25 1.97
N GLY A 85 19.63 8.27 2.23
CA GLY A 85 20.74 8.38 3.19
C GLY A 85 21.80 7.32 2.91
N ARG A 86 23.07 7.76 2.83
CA ARG A 86 24.21 6.85 2.72
C ARG A 86 24.79 6.53 4.10
N ILE A 87 25.46 5.40 4.22
CA ILE A 87 26.24 5.05 5.42
C ILE A 87 27.21 6.21 5.74
N GLY A 88 27.30 6.56 7.01
CA GLY A 88 28.10 7.69 7.51
C GLY A 88 27.32 9.01 7.65
N VAL A 89 26.22 9.18 6.91
CA VAL A 89 25.35 10.38 6.94
C VAL A 89 23.87 10.03 6.99
N LEU A 90 23.52 8.95 7.70
CA LEU A 90 22.13 8.54 7.85
C LEU A 90 21.38 9.54 8.76
N ASP A 91 20.24 10.00 8.28
CA ASP A 91 19.29 10.75 9.09
C ASP A 91 18.39 9.77 9.86
N ARG A 92 18.53 9.75 11.19
CA ARG A 92 17.75 8.90 12.06
C ARG A 92 16.26 9.28 12.05
N HIS A 93 15.94 10.56 12.06
CA HIS A 93 14.54 11.02 12.06
C HIS A 93 13.83 10.69 10.77
N ALA A 94 14.53 10.78 9.63
CA ALA A 94 14.00 10.32 8.35
C ALA A 94 13.72 8.81 8.36
N GLY A 95 14.60 8.01 8.97
CA GLY A 95 14.39 6.58 9.15
C GLY A 95 13.19 6.25 10.04
N GLU A 96 13.07 6.91 11.17
CA GLU A 96 11.94 6.77 12.09
C GLU A 96 10.61 7.16 11.43
N LEU A 97 10.58 8.26 10.68
CA LEU A 97 9.39 8.69 9.93
C LEU A 97 8.94 7.63 8.91
N MET A 98 9.90 7.10 8.13
CA MET A 98 9.60 6.03 7.17
C MET A 98 9.07 4.78 7.87
N TRP A 99 9.63 4.41 9.02
CA TRP A 99 9.17 3.26 9.78
C TRP A 99 7.73 3.44 10.26
N ARG A 100 7.43 4.58 10.90
CA ARG A 100 6.09 4.90 11.39
C ARG A 100 5.04 4.86 10.30
N ILE A 101 5.30 5.49 9.15
CA ILE A 101 4.33 5.55 8.06
C ILE A 101 4.17 4.19 7.36
N HIS A 102 5.27 3.45 7.13
CA HIS A 102 5.20 2.22 6.34
C HIS A 102 4.84 1.00 7.17
N VAL A 103 5.42 0.87 8.39
CA VAL A 103 5.37 -0.35 9.17
C VAL A 103 4.39 -0.25 10.33
N ASP A 104 4.55 0.77 11.18
CA ASP A 104 3.69 0.92 12.36
C ASP A 104 2.24 1.17 11.96
N ALA A 105 1.99 2.10 11.01
CA ALA A 105 0.63 2.36 10.54
C ALA A 105 -0.02 1.13 9.90
N ALA A 106 0.72 0.36 9.08
CA ALA A 106 0.23 -0.91 8.53
C ALA A 106 -0.11 -1.91 9.63
N SER A 107 0.75 -2.00 10.66
CA SER A 107 0.57 -2.91 11.79
C SER A 107 -0.65 -2.55 12.62
N ILE A 108 -0.85 -1.27 12.93
CA ILE A 108 -2.02 -0.79 13.69
C ILE A 108 -3.32 -1.07 12.92
N LEU A 109 -3.36 -0.72 11.63
CA LEU A 109 -4.53 -0.97 10.78
C LEU A 109 -4.86 -2.46 10.69
N CYS A 110 -3.86 -3.30 10.42
CA CYS A 110 -4.07 -4.74 10.33
C CYS A 110 -4.46 -5.38 11.66
N ASN A 111 -3.83 -4.97 12.78
CA ASN A 111 -4.18 -5.48 14.10
C ASN A 111 -5.66 -5.23 14.47
N THR A 112 -6.26 -4.19 13.92
CA THR A 112 -7.67 -3.84 14.17
C THR A 112 -8.61 -4.47 13.13
N ILE A 113 -8.24 -4.48 11.85
CA ILE A 113 -9.15 -4.85 10.75
C ILE A 113 -9.09 -6.35 10.43
N LEU A 114 -7.90 -6.97 10.46
CA LEU A 114 -7.74 -8.40 10.10
C LEU A 114 -8.56 -9.37 10.97
N PRO A 115 -8.66 -9.20 12.29
CA PRO A 115 -9.50 -10.09 13.11
C PRO A 115 -10.95 -10.10 12.65
N ALA A 116 -11.52 -8.94 12.38
CA ALA A 116 -12.90 -8.84 11.89
C ALA A 116 -13.08 -9.42 10.48
N MET A 117 -12.08 -9.30 9.59
CA MET A 117 -12.07 -9.99 8.30
C MET A 117 -12.03 -11.51 8.48
N ALA A 118 -11.19 -12.02 9.39
CA ALA A 118 -11.08 -13.45 9.69
C ALA A 118 -12.40 -14.02 10.27
N ASP A 119 -13.05 -13.29 11.17
CA ASP A 119 -14.33 -13.69 11.74
C ASP A 119 -15.45 -13.79 10.67
N ARG A 120 -15.44 -12.87 9.70
CA ARG A 120 -16.37 -12.89 8.55
C ARG A 120 -15.98 -13.88 7.47
N ARG A 121 -14.76 -14.44 7.54
CA ARG A 121 -14.16 -15.30 6.49
C ARG A 121 -14.15 -14.63 5.11
N ASP A 122 -13.99 -13.32 5.07
CA ASP A 122 -13.81 -12.53 3.84
C ASP A 122 -12.97 -11.29 4.14
N GLY A 123 -11.88 -11.15 3.42
CA GLY A 123 -10.99 -9.99 3.54
C GLY A 123 -9.80 -10.04 2.59
N ARG A 124 -9.37 -8.87 2.17
CA ARG A 124 -8.24 -8.70 1.25
C ARG A 124 -7.33 -7.59 1.72
N VAL A 125 -6.06 -7.89 1.92
CA VAL A 125 -5.05 -6.89 2.30
C VAL A 125 -3.96 -6.83 1.27
N VAL A 126 -3.62 -5.63 0.80
CA VAL A 126 -2.53 -5.39 -0.13
C VAL A 126 -1.65 -4.26 0.38
N PHE A 127 -0.36 -4.53 0.55
CA PHE A 127 0.64 -3.50 0.83
C PHE A 127 1.34 -3.07 -0.45
N ILE A 128 1.56 -1.77 -0.61
CA ILE A 128 2.45 -1.26 -1.66
C ILE A 128 3.89 -1.29 -1.13
N GLY A 129 4.58 -2.33 -1.56
CA GLY A 129 5.99 -2.56 -1.31
C GLY A 129 6.89 -1.71 -2.19
N SER A 130 8.02 -2.26 -2.57
CA SER A 130 8.93 -1.69 -3.56
C SER A 130 9.97 -2.74 -3.96
N ARG A 131 10.38 -2.78 -5.23
CA ARG A 131 11.53 -3.58 -5.64
C ARG A 131 12.82 -3.22 -4.87
N ILE A 132 12.89 -2.02 -4.28
CA ILE A 132 14.01 -1.57 -3.45
C ILE A 132 14.09 -2.37 -2.13
N ALA A 133 13.07 -3.10 -1.74
CA ALA A 133 13.11 -4.00 -0.57
C ALA A 133 14.30 -4.99 -0.61
N GLN A 134 14.80 -5.32 -1.78
CA GLN A 134 15.98 -6.18 -1.96
C GLN A 134 17.32 -5.44 -1.69
N GLY A 135 17.26 -4.14 -1.43
CA GLY A 135 18.42 -3.29 -1.20
C GLY A 135 18.78 -2.41 -2.41
N MET A 136 19.20 -1.18 -2.11
CA MET A 136 19.74 -0.24 -3.08
C MET A 136 20.67 0.73 -2.37
N PRO A 137 21.86 1.04 -2.93
CA PRO A 137 22.77 2.03 -2.35
C PRO A 137 22.07 3.38 -2.08
N GLY A 138 22.30 3.95 -0.89
CA GLY A 138 21.69 5.21 -0.45
C GLY A 138 20.22 5.11 -0.05
N ARG A 139 19.63 3.92 0.01
CA ARG A 139 18.21 3.70 0.37
C ARG A 139 18.01 2.60 1.42
N GLY A 140 19.02 2.33 2.24
CA GLY A 140 18.99 1.21 3.19
C GLY A 140 17.83 1.28 4.18
N GLN A 141 17.56 2.44 4.78
CA GLN A 141 16.43 2.61 5.71
C GLN A 141 15.07 2.41 5.02
N TYR A 142 14.91 2.94 3.82
CA TYR A 142 13.68 2.72 3.02
C TYR A 142 13.52 1.24 2.63
N ALA A 143 14.60 0.62 2.14
CA ALA A 143 14.60 -0.81 1.81
C ALA A 143 14.19 -1.67 2.99
N ALA A 144 14.71 -1.39 4.19
CA ALA A 144 14.37 -2.10 5.41
C ALA A 144 12.86 -2.01 5.73
N THR A 145 12.25 -0.82 5.61
CA THR A 145 10.81 -0.68 5.86
C THR A 145 9.96 -1.43 4.83
N LYS A 146 10.38 -1.45 3.57
CA LYS A 146 9.65 -2.18 2.53
C LYS A 146 9.85 -3.70 2.61
N ALA A 147 11.02 -4.16 3.05
CA ALA A 147 11.27 -5.56 3.39
C ALA A 147 10.44 -6.02 4.60
N ALA A 148 10.27 -5.14 5.60
CA ALA A 148 9.40 -5.43 6.74
C ALA A 148 7.95 -5.69 6.32
N LEU A 149 7.39 -4.93 5.37
CA LEU A 149 6.04 -5.17 4.84
C LEU A 149 5.91 -6.55 4.19
N ILE A 150 6.96 -7.03 3.49
CA ILE A 150 6.97 -8.37 2.89
C ILE A 150 6.95 -9.45 3.99
N ALA A 151 7.74 -9.27 5.04
CA ALA A 151 7.78 -10.21 6.17
C ALA A 151 6.44 -10.24 6.92
N LEU A 152 5.86 -9.07 7.23
CA LEU A 152 4.55 -8.95 7.87
C LEU A 152 3.44 -9.59 7.02
N SER A 153 3.44 -9.33 5.71
CA SER A 153 2.46 -9.93 4.79
C SER A 153 2.49 -11.46 4.85
N ARG A 154 3.67 -12.07 4.86
CA ARG A 154 3.82 -13.53 4.94
C ARG A 154 3.34 -14.09 6.27
N SER A 155 3.71 -13.43 7.38
CA SER A 155 3.30 -13.86 8.71
C SER A 155 1.78 -13.81 8.86
N TRP A 156 1.17 -12.67 8.54
CA TRP A 156 -0.28 -12.50 8.69
C TRP A 156 -1.07 -13.32 7.68
N ALA A 157 -0.57 -13.49 6.45
CA ALA A 157 -1.17 -14.43 5.50
C ALA A 157 -1.26 -15.85 6.08
N ALA A 158 -0.20 -16.33 6.74
CA ALA A 158 -0.20 -17.66 7.37
C ALA A 158 -1.21 -17.76 8.54
N GLU A 159 -1.41 -16.66 9.27
CA GLU A 159 -2.35 -16.63 10.40
C GLU A 159 -3.83 -16.66 9.94
N VAL A 160 -4.15 -16.02 8.78
CA VAL A 160 -5.55 -15.82 8.37
C VAL A 160 -5.96 -16.59 7.11
N ALA A 161 -5.07 -17.35 6.48
CA ALA A 161 -5.37 -18.08 5.24
C ALA A 161 -6.51 -19.10 5.41
N ALA A 162 -6.59 -19.78 6.56
CA ALA A 162 -7.66 -20.73 6.87
C ALA A 162 -9.04 -20.06 7.05
N GLN A 163 -9.09 -18.74 7.15
CA GLN A 163 -10.28 -17.92 7.25
C GLN A 163 -10.61 -17.19 5.93
N ASP A 164 -10.11 -17.65 4.80
CA ASP A 164 -10.38 -17.10 3.46
C ASP A 164 -9.94 -15.63 3.28
N VAL A 165 -9.03 -15.14 4.14
CA VAL A 165 -8.43 -13.81 4.05
C VAL A 165 -7.06 -13.89 3.37
N THR A 166 -6.78 -12.96 2.46
CA THR A 166 -5.49 -12.89 1.77
C THR A 166 -4.73 -11.63 2.13
N VAL A 167 -3.41 -11.76 2.29
CA VAL A 167 -2.49 -10.64 2.55
C VAL A 167 -1.33 -10.72 1.57
N ASN A 168 -1.18 -9.71 0.71
CA ASN A 168 -0.16 -9.70 -0.34
C ASN A 168 0.58 -8.35 -0.40
N VAL A 169 1.70 -8.34 -1.11
CA VAL A 169 2.48 -7.14 -1.42
C VAL A 169 2.54 -6.96 -2.94
N VAL A 170 2.38 -5.73 -3.39
CA VAL A 170 2.69 -5.32 -4.76
C VAL A 170 3.92 -4.44 -4.71
N SER A 171 5.01 -4.85 -5.37
CA SER A 171 6.32 -4.18 -5.35
C SER A 171 6.63 -3.50 -6.67
N PRO A 172 6.31 -2.19 -6.82
CA PRO A 172 6.60 -1.46 -8.03
C PRO A 172 8.07 -1.06 -8.15
N ALA A 173 8.52 -0.84 -9.40
CA ALA A 173 9.71 -0.06 -9.72
C ALA A 173 9.39 1.44 -9.75
N ALA A 174 10.23 2.22 -10.43
CA ALA A 174 10.01 3.66 -10.61
C ALA A 174 8.66 3.91 -11.31
N THR A 175 7.78 4.63 -10.62
CA THR A 175 6.39 4.87 -11.01
C THR A 175 6.17 6.36 -11.27
N ALA A 176 5.38 6.71 -12.28
CA ALA A 176 5.06 8.07 -12.69
C ALA A 176 4.19 8.78 -11.62
N THR A 177 4.81 9.20 -10.52
CA THR A 177 4.16 9.89 -9.39
C THR A 177 4.99 11.10 -8.96
N GLY A 178 4.40 12.02 -8.20
CA GLY A 178 5.13 13.15 -7.61
C GLY A 178 6.35 12.75 -6.79
N MET A 179 6.37 11.54 -6.24
CA MET A 179 7.52 11.02 -5.49
C MET A 179 8.80 10.89 -6.36
N VAL A 180 8.68 10.71 -7.67
CA VAL A 180 9.85 10.64 -8.58
C VAL A 180 10.56 11.99 -8.64
N ASN A 181 9.82 13.07 -8.53
CA ASN A 181 10.30 14.45 -8.62
C ASN A 181 10.51 15.10 -7.24
N ASP A 182 10.37 14.34 -6.14
CA ASP A 182 10.55 14.87 -4.78
C ASP A 182 12.00 15.37 -4.61
N PRO A 183 12.24 16.65 -4.24
CA PRO A 183 13.57 17.20 -3.97
C PRO A 183 14.36 16.39 -2.94
N ALA A 184 13.72 15.73 -1.99
CA ALA A 184 14.35 14.83 -1.03
C ALA A 184 15.04 13.61 -1.67
N ARG A 185 14.85 13.39 -2.98
CA ARG A 185 15.50 12.37 -3.81
C ARG A 185 16.59 12.91 -4.73
N SER A 186 16.91 14.20 -4.71
CA SER A 186 17.83 14.85 -5.65
C SER A 186 19.20 14.16 -5.77
N ALA A 187 19.66 13.51 -4.70
CA ALA A 187 20.89 12.71 -4.67
C ALA A 187 20.76 11.33 -5.36
N SER A 188 19.58 10.95 -5.89
CA SER A 188 19.34 9.63 -6.48
C SER A 188 18.18 9.66 -7.47
N SER A 189 18.50 10.00 -8.73
CA SER A 189 17.53 10.00 -9.83
C SER A 189 16.86 8.63 -10.02
N ALA A 190 15.60 8.63 -10.43
CA ALA A 190 14.90 7.40 -10.80
C ALA A 190 15.48 6.86 -12.11
N GLN A 191 15.89 5.58 -12.11
CA GLN A 191 16.27 4.89 -13.32
C GLN A 191 15.03 4.33 -14.01
N LEU A 192 14.94 4.46 -15.32
CA LEU A 192 13.89 3.84 -16.10
C LEU A 192 14.03 2.31 -16.05
N PRO A 193 12.92 1.60 -15.85
CA PRO A 193 12.89 0.15 -16.03
C PRO A 193 13.28 -0.28 -17.45
N PRO A 194 13.69 -1.54 -17.66
CA PRO A 194 14.03 -2.08 -19.00
C PRO A 194 12.94 -1.93 -20.06
N ILE A 195 11.67 -1.84 -19.68
CA ILE A 195 10.56 -1.55 -20.61
C ILE A 195 10.62 -0.14 -21.23
N GLY A 196 11.59 0.71 -20.85
CA GLY A 196 11.85 2.02 -21.43
C GLY A 196 10.96 3.16 -20.94
N ARG A 197 10.10 2.93 -19.96
CA ARG A 197 9.21 3.94 -19.36
C ARG A 197 9.01 3.71 -17.86
N LEU A 198 8.52 4.71 -17.17
CA LEU A 198 8.03 4.55 -15.81
C LEU A 198 6.77 3.64 -15.80
N ILE A 199 6.54 3.00 -14.65
CA ILE A 199 5.28 2.28 -14.41
C ILE A 199 4.18 3.34 -14.17
N GLU A 200 3.03 3.15 -14.80
CA GLU A 200 1.89 4.02 -14.55
C GLU A 200 1.15 3.63 -13.28
N PRO A 201 0.69 4.58 -12.44
CA PRO A 201 -0.12 4.28 -11.27
C PRO A 201 -1.35 3.43 -11.58
N ALA A 202 -1.94 3.59 -12.76
CA ALA A 202 -3.09 2.82 -13.21
C ALA A 202 -2.76 1.33 -13.42
N GLU A 203 -1.54 0.98 -13.85
CA GLU A 203 -1.10 -0.42 -13.99
C GLU A 203 -1.05 -1.12 -12.61
N ILE A 204 -0.58 -0.38 -11.59
CA ILE A 204 -0.55 -0.87 -10.21
C ILE A 204 -1.96 -1.03 -9.67
N ALA A 205 -2.84 -0.05 -9.93
CA ALA A 205 -4.23 -0.09 -9.49
C ALA A 205 -5.00 -1.29 -10.08
N GLN A 206 -4.75 -1.66 -11.33
CA GLN A 206 -5.33 -2.85 -11.96
C GLN A 206 -4.86 -4.13 -11.29
N LEU A 207 -3.57 -4.27 -10.99
CA LEU A 207 -3.03 -5.44 -10.27
C LEU A 207 -3.60 -5.53 -8.85
N VAL A 208 -3.68 -4.41 -8.13
CA VAL A 208 -4.32 -4.36 -6.82
C VAL A 208 -5.79 -4.77 -6.93
N GLY A 209 -6.54 -4.23 -7.88
CA GLY A 209 -7.94 -4.61 -8.11
C GLY A 209 -8.12 -6.10 -8.39
N TYR A 210 -7.21 -6.71 -9.16
CA TYR A 210 -7.18 -8.16 -9.36
C TYR A 210 -6.97 -8.91 -8.03
N LEU A 211 -6.00 -8.50 -7.21
CA LEU A 211 -5.71 -9.14 -5.92
C LEU A 211 -6.85 -8.98 -4.90
N LEU A 212 -7.67 -7.95 -5.02
CA LEU A 212 -8.87 -7.74 -4.21
C LEU A 212 -10.08 -8.54 -4.72
N SER A 213 -10.01 -9.11 -5.91
CA SER A 213 -11.12 -9.85 -6.54
C SER A 213 -11.18 -11.31 -6.07
N PRO A 214 -12.33 -11.98 -6.20
CA PRO A 214 -12.46 -13.42 -5.94
C PRO A 214 -11.54 -14.28 -6.80
N ALA A 215 -11.14 -13.81 -8.00
CA ALA A 215 -10.24 -14.54 -8.89
C ALA A 215 -8.83 -14.74 -8.31
N ALA A 216 -8.44 -13.93 -7.33
CA ALA A 216 -7.15 -14.02 -6.64
C ALA A 216 -7.23 -14.73 -5.27
N ALA A 217 -8.33 -15.42 -4.95
CA ALA A 217 -8.56 -16.02 -3.62
C ALA A 217 -7.47 -17.03 -3.19
N ALA A 218 -6.76 -17.64 -4.12
CA ALA A 218 -5.65 -18.57 -3.83
C ALA A 218 -4.27 -17.88 -3.75
N ILE A 219 -4.21 -16.54 -3.91
CA ILE A 219 -2.96 -15.78 -3.88
C ILE A 219 -2.85 -15.10 -2.51
N THR A 220 -1.97 -15.60 -1.65
CA THR A 220 -1.71 -15.01 -0.33
C THR A 220 -0.24 -15.17 0.07
N GLY A 221 0.29 -14.24 0.88
CA GLY A 221 1.69 -14.21 1.31
C GLY A 221 2.68 -13.90 0.19
N GLN A 222 2.23 -13.37 -0.95
CA GLN A 222 3.09 -13.14 -2.11
C GLN A 222 3.57 -11.69 -2.19
N ASP A 223 4.81 -11.53 -2.67
CA ASP A 223 5.38 -10.25 -3.11
C ASP A 223 5.44 -10.24 -4.64
N ILE A 224 4.52 -9.51 -5.26
CA ILE A 224 4.35 -9.47 -6.71
C ILE A 224 4.99 -8.22 -7.28
N SER A 225 6.07 -8.40 -8.04
CA SER A 225 6.80 -7.29 -8.65
C SER A 225 6.09 -6.78 -9.91
N ILE A 226 5.78 -5.49 -9.96
CA ILE A 226 5.37 -4.77 -11.16
C ILE A 226 6.47 -3.77 -11.51
N CYS A 227 7.52 -4.26 -12.18
CA CYS A 227 8.79 -3.57 -12.23
C CYS A 227 9.34 -3.34 -13.65
N GLY A 228 8.63 -3.73 -14.70
CA GLY A 228 9.08 -3.57 -16.07
C GLY A 228 10.46 -4.19 -16.35
N GLY A 229 10.77 -5.32 -15.69
CA GLY A 229 12.07 -6.00 -15.81
C GLY A 229 13.18 -5.47 -14.89
N ALA A 230 12.91 -4.43 -14.07
CA ALA A 230 13.96 -3.81 -13.24
C ALA A 230 14.48 -4.73 -12.11
N SER A 231 13.76 -5.81 -11.77
CA SER A 231 14.19 -6.82 -10.79
C SER A 231 14.92 -8.00 -11.41
N LEU A 232 14.99 -8.09 -12.74
CA LEU A 232 15.76 -9.12 -13.41
C LEU A 232 17.26 -8.80 -13.30
N GLN A 233 18.04 -9.75 -12.81
CA GLN A 233 19.50 -9.62 -12.85
C GLN A 233 19.97 -9.66 -14.31
N ARG A 234 20.85 -8.74 -14.65
CA ARG A 234 21.59 -8.74 -15.92
C ARG A 234 23.01 -9.18 -15.67
#